data_d29bcb7a943b7c536c14dc3b1f35d77f
#
_entry.id   d29bcb7a943b7c536c14dc3b1f35d77f
#
_cell.length_a   1.000
_cell.length_b   1.000
_cell.length_c   1.000
_cell.angle_alpha   90.00
_cell.angle_beta   90.00
_cell.angle_gamma   90.00
#
_symmetry.space_group_name_H-M   'P 1'
#
loop_
_entity.id
_entity.type
_entity.pdbx_description
1 polymer ?
#
loop_
_entity_poly.entity_id
_entity_poly.type
_entity_poly.pdbx_seq_one_letter_code
_entity_poly.pdbx_strand_id
1 'polypeptide(L)'
;MNALLVAAVLFLGQGTEPTGIIAGAVVFPASQKISSPVQVVLLSPRYSDLWNSDLQKRLDVYWERYKPAFARQKEFFFEVSKQAHRETTNYVITRMRRDTSSNFSNYLKETTPDGKFEFKNVPYGEYKILAVGKIGDQEVIWQEAVDVRSPIPQFLELNKRIP
;
A
#
# COMPACT_ATOMS: atom_id res chain seq x y z
N MET A 1 -44.70 43.89 -24.40
CA MET A 1 -44.57 42.48 -23.99
C MET A 1 -43.09 42.24 -23.65
N ASN A 2 -42.77 42.29 -22.38
CA ASN A 2 -41.37 42.06 -21.90
C ASN A 2 -41.22 40.60 -21.45
N ALA A 3 -40.42 39.83 -22.18
CA ALA A 3 -40.07 38.49 -21.78
C ALA A 3 -38.93 38.56 -20.77
N LEU A 4 -39.23 38.21 -19.52
CA LEU A 4 -38.22 38.04 -18.47
C LEU A 4 -37.53 36.68 -18.65
N LEU A 5 -36.25 36.72 -19.05
CA LEU A 5 -35.40 35.54 -19.14
C LEU A 5 -34.91 35.22 -17.71
N VAL A 6 -35.47 34.20 -17.07
CA VAL A 6 -34.96 33.68 -15.80
C VAL A 6 -33.82 32.73 -16.10
N ALA A 7 -32.61 33.19 -15.89
CA ALA A 7 -31.43 32.32 -15.95
C ALA A 7 -31.35 31.49 -14.65
N ALA A 8 -31.73 30.22 -14.72
CA ALA A 8 -31.49 29.27 -13.64
C ALA A 8 -30.02 28.92 -13.60
N VAL A 9 -29.28 29.51 -12.66
CA VAL A 9 -27.89 29.11 -12.35
C VAL A 9 -27.97 27.79 -11.59
N LEU A 10 -27.71 26.70 -12.32
CA LEU A 10 -27.48 25.40 -11.71
C LEU A 10 -26.11 25.45 -11.01
N PHE A 11 -26.11 25.71 -9.71
CA PHE A 11 -24.99 25.40 -8.85
C PHE A 11 -24.85 23.86 -8.80
N LEU A 12 -24.04 23.30 -9.70
CA LEU A 12 -23.50 21.97 -9.54
C LEU A 12 -22.56 22.04 -8.34
N GLY A 13 -23.08 21.75 -7.15
CA GLY A 13 -22.27 21.55 -5.96
C GLY A 13 -21.28 20.44 -6.29
N GLN A 14 -20.00 20.81 -6.40
CA GLN A 14 -18.92 19.83 -6.38
C GLN A 14 -18.93 19.21 -4.99
N GLY A 15 -19.69 18.14 -4.84
CA GLY A 15 -19.67 17.33 -3.63
C GLY A 15 -18.24 16.79 -3.47
N THR A 16 -17.53 17.29 -2.48
CA THR A 16 -16.23 16.72 -2.12
C THR A 16 -16.45 15.24 -1.78
N GLU A 17 -15.76 14.37 -2.47
CA GLU A 17 -15.84 12.94 -2.17
C GLU A 17 -15.57 12.72 -0.67
N PRO A 18 -16.36 11.86 -0.01
CA PRO A 18 -16.17 11.60 1.41
C PRO A 18 -14.80 10.97 1.64
N THR A 19 -14.10 11.45 2.66
CA THR A 19 -12.75 11.01 3.00
C THR A 19 -12.64 10.58 4.44
N GLY A 20 -11.68 9.68 4.73
CA GLY A 20 -11.35 9.23 6.07
C GLY A 20 -9.87 9.42 6.40
N ILE A 21 -9.50 8.89 7.54
CA ILE A 21 -8.13 8.91 8.07
C ILE A 21 -7.72 7.48 8.37
N ILE A 22 -6.51 7.11 7.94
CA ILE A 22 -5.86 5.87 8.31
C ILE A 22 -4.66 6.23 9.18
N ALA A 23 -4.65 5.80 10.43
CA ALA A 23 -3.51 5.91 11.32
C ALA A 23 -3.01 4.51 11.68
N GLY A 24 -1.74 4.38 12.01
CA GLY A 24 -1.24 3.05 12.39
C GLY A 24 0.19 3.07 12.88
N ALA A 25 0.64 1.87 13.24
CA ALA A 25 2.01 1.62 13.65
C ALA A 25 2.54 0.33 13.02
N VAL A 26 3.81 0.35 12.62
CA VAL A 26 4.54 -0.86 12.26
C VAL A 26 5.06 -1.50 13.54
N VAL A 27 4.68 -2.75 13.76
CA VAL A 27 5.06 -3.48 14.97
C VAL A 27 6.38 -4.21 14.75
N PHE A 28 7.35 -3.94 15.61
CA PHE A 28 8.66 -4.59 15.63
C PHE A 28 8.78 -5.51 16.85
N PRO A 29 9.54 -6.61 16.77
CA PRO A 29 9.90 -7.36 17.95
C PRO A 29 10.65 -6.47 18.94
N ALA A 30 10.33 -6.59 20.23
CA ALA A 30 10.90 -5.75 21.30
C ALA A 30 12.45 -5.76 21.37
N SER A 31 13.08 -6.79 20.81
CA SER A 31 14.54 -6.94 20.75
C SER A 31 15.20 -6.29 19.53
N GLN A 32 14.43 -5.71 18.62
CA GLN A 32 14.95 -5.20 17.34
C GLN A 32 14.72 -3.70 17.23
N LYS A 33 15.80 -2.94 17.06
CA LYS A 33 15.73 -1.50 16.78
C LYS A 33 15.51 -1.27 15.28
N ILE A 34 14.62 -0.32 14.98
CA ILE A 34 14.48 0.20 13.62
C ILE A 34 15.75 0.96 13.28
N SER A 35 16.44 0.55 12.22
CA SER A 35 17.66 1.21 11.77
C SER A 35 17.40 2.41 10.86
N SER A 36 16.17 2.56 10.34
CA SER A 36 15.75 3.66 9.45
C SER A 36 14.23 3.81 9.47
N PRO A 37 13.68 4.96 9.07
CA PRO A 37 12.25 5.10 8.87
C PRO A 37 11.72 4.04 7.93
N VAL A 38 10.54 3.50 8.24
CA VAL A 38 9.84 2.54 7.37
C VAL A 38 9.01 3.33 6.37
N GLN A 39 9.12 3.00 5.10
CA GLN A 39 8.26 3.56 4.06
C GLN A 39 6.92 2.84 4.07
N VAL A 40 5.84 3.60 4.19
CA VAL A 40 4.46 3.09 4.18
C VAL A 40 3.76 3.62 2.93
N VAL A 41 3.26 2.70 2.12
CA VAL A 41 2.57 3.01 0.86
C VAL A 41 1.13 2.55 0.94
N LEU A 42 0.20 3.44 0.60
CA LEU A 42 -1.21 3.13 0.49
C LEU A 42 -1.55 2.87 -0.98
N LEU A 43 -1.87 1.63 -1.32
CA LEU A 43 -2.27 1.24 -2.67
C LEU A 43 -3.78 1.40 -2.81
N SER A 44 -4.22 2.27 -3.74
CA SER A 44 -5.62 2.32 -4.16
C SER A 44 -6.04 1.00 -4.82
N PRO A 45 -7.34 0.73 -5.04
CA PRO A 45 -7.83 -0.50 -5.66
C PRO A 45 -7.05 -0.86 -6.94
N ARG A 46 -6.88 0.11 -7.84
CA ARG A 46 -6.13 -0.07 -9.09
C ARG A 46 -4.70 -0.59 -8.89
N TYR A 47 -3.98 -0.03 -7.91
CA TYR A 47 -2.60 -0.43 -7.63
C TYR A 47 -2.51 -1.69 -6.78
N SER A 48 -3.52 -1.96 -5.97
CA SER A 48 -3.69 -3.23 -5.25
C SER A 48 -3.87 -4.39 -6.24
N ASP A 49 -4.72 -4.22 -7.26
CA ASP A 49 -4.93 -5.21 -8.31
C ASP A 49 -3.66 -5.42 -9.15
N LEU A 50 -2.97 -4.32 -9.48
CA LEU A 50 -1.68 -4.40 -10.18
C LEU A 50 -0.65 -5.19 -9.37
N TRP A 51 -0.57 -4.93 -8.06
CA TRP A 51 0.34 -5.63 -7.16
C TRP A 51 0.01 -7.13 -7.07
N ASN A 52 -1.26 -7.47 -6.87
CA ASN A 52 -1.70 -8.87 -6.81
C ASN A 52 -1.40 -9.61 -8.12
N SER A 53 -1.72 -8.98 -9.27
CA SER A 53 -1.51 -9.59 -10.58
C SER A 53 -0.03 -9.78 -10.93
N ASP A 54 0.83 -8.79 -10.64
CA ASP A 54 2.27 -8.89 -10.90
C ASP A 54 2.92 -9.93 -9.98
N LEU A 55 2.53 -9.95 -8.69
CA LEU A 55 3.01 -10.94 -7.73
C LEU A 55 2.68 -12.36 -8.20
N GLN A 56 1.43 -12.62 -8.58
CA GLN A 56 1.02 -13.94 -9.04
C GLN A 56 1.85 -14.38 -10.25
N LYS A 57 2.01 -13.50 -11.25
CA LYS A 57 2.81 -13.79 -12.44
C LYS A 57 4.27 -14.14 -12.10
N ARG A 58 4.88 -13.41 -11.14
CA ARG A 58 6.25 -13.70 -10.72
C ARG A 58 6.36 -15.04 -9.99
N LEU A 59 5.42 -15.31 -9.09
CA LEU A 59 5.36 -16.57 -8.36
C LEU A 59 5.20 -17.76 -9.32
N ASP A 60 4.33 -17.64 -10.34
CA ASP A 60 4.15 -18.68 -11.35
C ASP A 60 5.44 -18.93 -12.13
N VAL A 61 6.10 -17.86 -12.60
CA VAL A 61 7.39 -17.95 -13.32
C VAL A 61 8.48 -18.57 -12.45
N TYR A 62 8.55 -18.18 -11.18
CA TYR A 62 9.54 -18.70 -10.25
C TYR A 62 9.24 -20.14 -9.85
N TRP A 63 7.97 -20.48 -9.67
CA TRP A 63 7.55 -21.85 -9.43
C TRP A 63 8.01 -22.79 -10.55
N GLU A 64 7.70 -22.47 -11.80
CA GLU A 64 8.10 -23.31 -12.93
C GLU A 64 9.64 -23.41 -13.09
N ARG A 65 10.34 -22.31 -12.86
CA ARG A 65 11.81 -22.28 -12.98
C ARG A 65 12.52 -23.06 -11.89
N TYR A 66 12.03 -22.99 -10.66
CA TYR A 66 12.74 -23.52 -9.48
C TYR A 66 12.07 -24.74 -8.85
N LYS A 67 10.98 -25.25 -9.42
CA LYS A 67 10.27 -26.41 -8.95
C LYS A 67 11.17 -27.62 -8.53
N PRO A 68 12.22 -28.00 -9.31
CA PRO A 68 13.11 -29.08 -8.91
C PRO A 68 13.95 -28.75 -7.66
N ALA A 69 14.26 -27.46 -7.43
CA ALA A 69 15.00 -27.03 -6.25
C ALA A 69 14.10 -27.01 -5.01
N PHE A 70 12.85 -26.60 -5.12
CA PHE A 70 11.89 -26.61 -4.02
C PHE A 70 11.62 -27.99 -3.45
N ALA A 71 11.66 -29.03 -4.29
CA ALA A 71 11.52 -30.41 -3.84
C ALA A 71 12.68 -30.89 -2.94
N ARG A 72 13.85 -30.25 -3.08
CA ARG A 72 15.08 -30.61 -2.33
C ARG A 72 15.32 -29.69 -1.12
N GLN A 73 14.93 -28.43 -1.23
CA GLN A 73 15.20 -27.39 -0.22
C GLN A 73 13.97 -26.53 -0.05
N LYS A 74 13.14 -26.86 0.94
CA LYS A 74 11.86 -26.13 1.19
C LYS A 74 12.09 -24.65 1.56
N GLU A 75 13.20 -24.36 2.26
CA GLU A 75 13.56 -23.00 2.67
C GLU A 75 13.81 -22.09 1.45
N PHE A 76 14.27 -22.66 0.34
CA PHE A 76 14.49 -21.91 -0.89
C PHE A 76 13.20 -21.31 -1.47
N PHE A 77 12.06 -21.96 -1.25
CA PHE A 77 10.75 -21.41 -1.62
C PHE A 77 10.46 -20.07 -0.93
N PHE A 78 10.78 -19.95 0.37
CA PHE A 78 10.58 -18.71 1.10
C PHE A 78 11.46 -17.57 0.58
N GLU A 79 12.70 -17.85 0.25
CA GLU A 79 13.61 -16.84 -0.31
C GLU A 79 13.14 -16.35 -1.68
N VAL A 80 12.69 -17.27 -2.54
CA VAL A 80 12.12 -16.92 -3.84
C VAL A 80 10.82 -16.14 -3.70
N SER A 81 9.96 -16.50 -2.74
CA SER A 81 8.75 -15.77 -2.42
C SER A 81 9.05 -14.33 -1.96
N LYS A 82 9.99 -14.15 -1.03
CA LYS A 82 10.47 -12.81 -0.62
C LYS A 82 10.96 -11.99 -1.81
N GLN A 83 11.73 -12.60 -2.70
CA GLN A 83 12.23 -11.95 -3.90
C GLN A 83 11.06 -11.45 -4.78
N ALA A 84 10.06 -12.30 -5.03
CA ALA A 84 8.86 -11.94 -5.81
C ALA A 84 8.12 -10.75 -5.19
N HIS A 85 7.87 -10.78 -3.88
CA HIS A 85 7.20 -9.70 -3.18
C HIS A 85 7.98 -8.39 -3.26
N ARG A 86 9.29 -8.42 -3.06
CA ARG A 86 10.16 -7.24 -3.16
C ARG A 86 10.13 -6.63 -4.56
N GLU A 87 10.28 -7.45 -5.59
CA GLU A 87 10.27 -6.99 -6.97
C GLU A 87 8.92 -6.40 -7.37
N THR A 88 7.82 -7.06 -6.98
CA THR A 88 6.46 -6.55 -7.22
C THR A 88 6.23 -5.23 -6.51
N THR A 89 6.63 -5.11 -5.24
CA THR A 89 6.48 -3.87 -4.46
C THR A 89 7.24 -2.73 -5.12
N ASN A 90 8.49 -2.95 -5.51
CA ASN A 90 9.30 -1.95 -6.21
C ASN A 90 8.71 -1.57 -7.57
N TYR A 91 8.19 -2.54 -8.31
CA TYR A 91 7.52 -2.30 -9.58
C TYR A 91 6.30 -1.39 -9.41
N VAL A 92 5.41 -1.71 -8.48
CA VAL A 92 4.18 -0.92 -8.26
C VAL A 92 4.50 0.48 -7.76
N ILE A 93 5.41 0.64 -6.78
CA ILE A 93 5.84 1.96 -6.32
C ILE A 93 6.41 2.80 -7.47
N THR A 94 7.21 2.19 -8.34
CA THR A 94 7.77 2.88 -9.52
C THR A 94 6.66 3.30 -10.50
N ARG A 95 5.65 2.46 -10.70
CA ARG A 95 4.48 2.80 -11.53
C ARG A 95 3.68 3.95 -10.96
N MET A 96 3.42 3.93 -9.64
CA MET A 96 2.73 5.02 -8.94
C MET A 96 3.49 6.35 -9.06
N ARG A 97 4.82 6.35 -8.91
CA ARG A 97 5.65 7.57 -9.05
C ARG A 97 5.58 8.18 -10.45
N ARG A 98 5.47 7.36 -11.48
CA ARG A 98 5.42 7.79 -12.89
C ARG A 98 4.03 8.21 -13.34
N ASP A 99 3.00 7.81 -12.62
CA ASP A 99 1.63 8.16 -12.90
C ASP A 99 1.28 9.49 -12.24
N THR A 100 1.24 10.55 -13.03
CA THR A 100 0.93 11.91 -12.56
C THR A 100 -0.47 12.03 -11.95
N SER A 101 -1.38 11.11 -12.29
CA SER A 101 -2.74 11.05 -11.73
C SER A 101 -2.80 10.35 -10.37
N SER A 102 -1.71 9.69 -9.93
CA SER A 102 -1.71 8.88 -8.72
C SER A 102 -1.67 9.69 -7.41
N ASN A 103 -1.32 10.98 -7.48
CA ASN A 103 -1.03 11.81 -6.30
C ASN A 103 -0.08 11.10 -5.31
N PHE A 104 0.97 10.47 -5.84
CA PHE A 104 1.84 9.54 -5.12
C PHE A 104 2.32 10.07 -3.76
N SER A 105 2.64 11.36 -3.65
CA SER A 105 3.09 11.99 -2.41
C SER A 105 2.07 11.89 -1.26
N ASN A 106 0.77 11.82 -1.59
CA ASN A 106 -0.29 11.65 -0.60
C ASN A 106 -0.40 10.20 -0.11
N TYR A 107 0.04 9.25 -0.94
CA TYR A 107 -0.03 7.81 -0.70
C TYR A 107 1.29 7.17 -0.25
N LEU A 108 2.33 7.99 -0.03
CA LEU A 108 3.61 7.57 0.54
C LEU A 108 3.87 8.35 1.83
N LYS A 109 4.19 7.64 2.90
CA LYS A 109 4.61 8.20 4.19
C LYS A 109 5.86 7.49 4.70
N GLU A 110 6.61 8.18 5.52
CA GLU A 110 7.64 7.57 6.35
C GLU A 110 7.13 7.52 7.79
N THR A 111 7.46 6.45 8.50
CA THR A 111 7.07 6.35 9.90
C THR A 111 7.89 7.32 10.74
N THR A 112 7.29 7.72 11.86
CA THR A 112 8.03 8.33 12.96
C THR A 112 9.03 7.33 13.56
N PRO A 113 10.01 7.75 14.38
CA PRO A 113 10.96 6.83 15.02
C PRO A 113 10.31 5.74 15.86
N ASP A 114 9.09 5.96 16.39
CA ASP A 114 8.29 4.97 17.12
C ASP A 114 7.37 4.13 16.20
N GLY A 115 7.60 4.18 14.90
CA GLY A 115 6.93 3.34 13.92
C GLY A 115 5.56 3.81 13.46
N LYS A 116 5.08 4.99 13.89
CA LYS A 116 3.72 5.48 13.58
C LYS A 116 3.66 6.15 12.21
N PHE A 117 2.48 6.06 11.58
CA PHE A 117 2.16 6.73 10.33
C PHE A 117 0.71 7.20 10.28
N GLU A 118 0.41 8.16 9.38
CA GLU A 118 -0.95 8.67 9.17
C GLU A 118 -1.16 9.08 7.72
N PHE A 119 -2.30 8.65 7.13
CA PHE A 119 -2.83 9.13 5.87
C PHE A 119 -4.13 9.90 6.13
N LYS A 120 -4.19 11.14 5.69
CA LYS A 120 -5.37 12.04 5.78
C LYS A 120 -6.04 12.19 4.44
N ASN A 121 -7.33 12.55 4.47
CA ASN A 121 -8.12 12.80 3.27
C ASN A 121 -8.10 11.63 2.29
N VAL A 122 -8.15 10.40 2.82
CA VAL A 122 -8.21 9.18 2.01
C VAL A 122 -9.65 9.01 1.53
N PRO A 123 -9.92 8.99 0.21
CA PRO A 123 -11.26 8.71 -0.30
C PRO A 123 -11.81 7.39 0.25
N TYR A 124 -13.13 7.27 0.39
CA TYR A 124 -13.73 6.01 0.81
C TYR A 124 -13.45 4.91 -0.20
N GLY A 125 -13.14 3.72 0.28
CA GLY A 125 -12.82 2.57 -0.56
C GLY A 125 -11.91 1.56 0.11
N GLU A 126 -11.63 0.49 -0.62
CA GLU A 126 -10.74 -0.58 -0.21
C GLU A 126 -9.32 -0.28 -0.65
N TYR A 127 -8.38 -0.41 0.27
CA TYR A 127 -6.96 -0.15 0.03
C TYR A 127 -6.11 -1.30 0.54
N LYS A 128 -4.89 -1.38 0.03
CA LYS A 128 -3.83 -2.22 0.60
C LYS A 128 -2.71 -1.33 1.12
N ILE A 129 -2.29 -1.54 2.35
CA ILE A 129 -1.11 -0.90 2.92
C ILE A 129 0.07 -1.85 2.77
N LEU A 130 1.18 -1.32 2.26
CA LEU A 130 2.47 -1.97 2.28
C LEU A 130 3.43 -1.12 3.09
N ALA A 131 4.18 -1.73 4.00
CA ALA A 131 5.27 -1.07 4.68
C ALA A 131 6.58 -1.79 4.32
N VAL A 132 7.60 -1.02 3.96
CA VAL A 132 8.92 -1.54 3.55
C VAL A 132 9.97 -0.94 4.47
N GLY A 133 10.70 -1.77 5.15
CA GLY A 133 11.72 -1.34 6.08
C GLY A 133 12.82 -2.38 6.26
N LYS A 134 13.76 -2.11 7.15
CA LYS A 134 14.85 -3.03 7.47
C LYS A 134 14.82 -3.40 8.94
N ILE A 135 15.05 -4.67 9.21
CA ILE A 135 15.33 -5.21 10.54
C ILE A 135 16.74 -5.78 10.50
N GLY A 136 17.70 -5.09 11.13
CA GLY A 136 19.11 -5.35 10.87
C GLY A 136 19.43 -5.12 9.40
N ASP A 137 20.03 -6.10 8.74
CA ASP A 137 20.36 -6.03 7.31
C ASP A 137 19.28 -6.62 6.40
N GLN A 138 18.21 -7.17 6.96
CA GLN A 138 17.14 -7.80 6.20
C GLN A 138 16.03 -6.81 5.87
N GLU A 139 15.69 -6.70 4.59
CA GLU A 139 14.49 -6.01 4.15
C GLU A 139 13.24 -6.82 4.52
N VAL A 140 12.27 -6.16 5.10
CA VAL A 140 11.00 -6.75 5.53
C VAL A 140 9.86 -5.95 4.94
N ILE A 141 8.84 -6.65 4.47
CA ILE A 141 7.60 -6.06 3.96
C ILE A 141 6.46 -6.48 4.88
N TRP A 142 5.65 -5.52 5.31
CA TRP A 142 4.37 -5.75 5.98
C TRP A 142 3.25 -5.43 5.01
N GLN A 143 2.14 -6.13 5.15
CA GLN A 143 0.94 -5.84 4.37
C GLN A 143 -0.31 -5.96 5.21
N GLU A 144 -1.29 -5.10 4.92
CA GLU A 144 -2.63 -5.17 5.51
C GLU A 144 -3.66 -4.59 4.52
N ALA A 145 -4.88 -5.12 4.57
CA ALA A 145 -6.01 -4.55 3.86
C ALA A 145 -6.76 -3.58 4.78
N VAL A 146 -7.24 -2.47 4.23
CA VAL A 146 -8.03 -1.49 4.97
C VAL A 146 -9.18 -1.00 4.11
N ASP A 147 -10.35 -0.87 4.73
CA ASP A 147 -11.57 -0.38 4.07
C ASP A 147 -12.01 0.92 4.76
N VAL A 148 -11.86 2.02 4.05
CA VAL A 148 -12.19 3.37 4.55
C VAL A 148 -13.65 3.66 4.27
N ARG A 149 -14.50 3.67 5.31
CA ARG A 149 -15.95 3.88 5.20
C ARG A 149 -16.50 5.02 6.07
N SER A 150 -15.66 5.65 6.86
CA SER A 150 -16.06 6.70 7.76
C SER A 150 -14.99 7.76 7.94
N PRO A 151 -15.33 8.99 8.36
CA PRO A 151 -14.36 10.01 8.67
C PRO A 151 -13.60 9.74 10.00
N ILE A 152 -14.06 8.76 10.78
CA ILE A 152 -13.41 8.38 12.05
C ILE A 152 -12.08 7.71 11.73
N PRO A 153 -10.97 8.11 12.38
CA PRO A 153 -9.69 7.49 12.17
C PRO A 153 -9.71 5.98 12.44
N GLN A 154 -9.23 5.21 11.46
CA GLN A 154 -9.00 3.77 11.64
C GLN A 154 -7.56 3.58 12.08
N PHE A 155 -7.36 2.86 13.18
CA PHE A 155 -6.03 2.53 13.68
C PHE A 155 -5.67 1.08 13.31
N LEU A 156 -4.48 0.92 12.72
CA LEU A 156 -3.96 -0.36 12.23
C LEU A 156 -2.61 -0.69 12.87
N GLU A 157 -2.42 -1.95 13.20
CA GLU A 157 -1.12 -2.50 13.59
C GLU A 157 -0.57 -3.39 12.47
N LEU A 158 0.51 -2.95 11.83
CA LEU A 158 1.18 -3.73 10.80
C LEU A 158 2.12 -4.74 11.46
N ASN A 159 1.58 -5.89 11.80
CA ASN A 159 2.30 -7.01 12.42
C ASN A 159 2.50 -8.20 11.47
N LYS A 160 1.78 -8.24 10.35
CA LYS A 160 1.80 -9.32 9.36
C LYS A 160 2.95 -9.10 8.39
N ARG A 161 4.03 -9.83 8.58
CA ARG A 161 5.18 -9.82 7.67
C ARG A 161 4.93 -10.77 6.50
N ILE A 162 5.35 -10.35 5.34
CA ILE A 162 5.46 -11.25 4.20
C ILE A 162 6.66 -12.17 4.46
N PRO A 163 6.48 -13.49 4.31
CA PRO A 163 7.51 -14.48 4.58
C PRO A 163 8.76 -14.23 3.75
#